data_44f953f39b79cc189e8b473e4505c7ad
#
_entry.id   44f953f39b79cc189e8b473e4505c7ad
#
_cell.length_a   1.000
_cell.length_b   1.000
_cell.length_c   1.000
_cell.angle_alpha   90.00
_cell.angle_beta   90.00
_cell.angle_gamma   90.00
#
_symmetry.space_group_name_H-M   'P 1'
#
loop_
_entity.id
_entity.type
_entity.pdbx_description
1 polymer ?
#
loop_
_entity_poly.entity_id
_entity_poly.type
_entity_poly.pdbx_seq_one_letter_code
_entity_poly.pdbx_strand_id
1 'polypeptide(L)' 'GTARLFIAKGKVDNFDTHKLLDFLEKTTGVNKRNIDDVKVMDSFSFFAVPYEEAEKVLKIFQQKSGGKKSLVSRAKAKK' A
#
# COMPACT_ATOMS: atom_id res chain seq x y z
N GLY A 1 8.19 -6.89 13.36
CA GLY A 1 6.79 -6.90 13.02
C GLY A 1 6.45 -6.10 11.78
N THR A 2 5.23 -6.25 11.35
CA THR A 2 4.77 -5.60 10.15
C THR A 2 3.54 -4.74 10.45
N ALA A 3 3.31 -3.77 9.59
CA ALA A 3 2.13 -2.93 9.64
C ALA A 3 1.29 -3.20 8.40
N ARG A 4 0.00 -3.35 8.60
CA ARG A 4 -0.92 -3.57 7.50
C ARG A 4 -1.42 -2.24 6.99
N LEU A 5 -1.36 -2.07 5.67
CA LEU A 5 -1.74 -0.83 5.01
C LEU A 5 -2.85 -1.09 4.01
N PHE A 6 -3.58 -0.03 3.74
CA PHE A 6 -4.71 -0.05 2.81
C PHE A 6 -4.38 0.88 1.66
N ILE A 7 -4.70 0.46 0.44
CA ILE A 7 -4.55 1.31 -0.73
C ILE A 7 -5.89 1.32 -1.49
N ALA A 8 -6.33 2.50 -1.88
CA ALA A 8 -7.63 2.68 -2.54
C ALA A 8 -7.54 2.40 -4.03
N LYS A 9 -6.98 1.27 -4.38
CA LYS A 9 -6.88 0.78 -5.76
C LYS A 9 -7.08 -0.72 -5.76
N GLY A 10 -7.71 -1.23 -6.78
CA GLY A 10 -7.97 -2.65 -6.87
C GLY A 10 -8.14 -3.10 -8.30
N LYS A 11 -8.89 -4.18 -8.48
CA LYS A 11 -9.08 -4.78 -9.81
C LYS A 11 -9.69 -3.82 -10.82
N VAL A 12 -10.59 -2.95 -10.37
CA VAL A 12 -11.20 -1.98 -11.26
C VAL A 12 -10.19 -0.98 -11.81
N ASP A 13 -9.03 -0.87 -11.16
CA ASP A 13 -7.93 -0.02 -11.60
C ASP A 13 -6.87 -0.80 -12.35
N ASN A 14 -7.18 -2.02 -12.72
CA ASN A 14 -6.27 -2.90 -13.44
C ASN A 14 -5.12 -3.41 -12.59
N PHE A 15 -5.31 -3.48 -11.30
CA PHE A 15 -4.30 -4.03 -10.41
C PHE A 15 -4.55 -5.51 -10.15
N ASP A 16 -3.47 -6.25 -10.09
CA ASP A 16 -3.45 -7.59 -9.51
C ASP A 16 -2.26 -7.59 -8.56
N THR A 17 -1.99 -8.73 -7.94
CA THR A 17 -0.91 -8.81 -6.96
C THR A 17 0.43 -8.35 -7.54
N HIS A 18 0.75 -8.83 -8.71
CA HIS A 18 2.02 -8.50 -9.35
C HIS A 18 2.13 -7.02 -9.68
N LYS A 19 1.10 -6.47 -10.27
CA LYS A 19 1.09 -5.05 -10.64
C LYS A 19 1.12 -4.15 -9.42
N LEU A 20 0.44 -4.57 -8.36
CA LEU A 20 0.47 -3.79 -7.13
C LEU A 20 1.85 -3.77 -6.52
N LEU A 21 2.53 -4.91 -6.49
CA LEU A 21 3.89 -4.97 -5.97
C LEU A 21 4.83 -4.08 -6.77
N ASP A 22 4.73 -4.13 -8.09
CA ASP A 22 5.57 -3.28 -8.95
C ASP A 22 5.29 -1.81 -8.71
N PHE A 23 4.03 -1.45 -8.58
CA PHE A 23 3.64 -0.08 -8.34
C PHE A 23 4.19 0.44 -7.02
N LEU A 24 4.07 -0.37 -5.97
CA LEU A 24 4.55 0.04 -4.66
C LEU A 24 6.06 0.18 -4.63
N GLU A 25 6.77 -0.77 -5.21
CA GLU A 25 8.22 -0.71 -5.26
C GLU A 25 8.70 0.53 -6.03
N LYS A 26 8.09 0.78 -7.17
CA LYS A 26 8.44 1.91 -8.00
C LYS A 26 8.15 3.24 -7.32
N THR A 27 7.05 3.30 -6.62
CA THR A 27 6.62 4.55 -6.00
C THR A 27 7.35 4.85 -4.70
N THR A 28 7.60 3.83 -3.90
CA THR A 28 8.15 4.03 -2.55
C THR A 28 9.58 3.59 -2.39
N GLY A 29 10.10 2.78 -3.31
CA GLY A 29 11.44 2.24 -3.18
C GLY A 29 11.53 1.06 -2.24
N VAL A 30 10.45 0.64 -1.64
CA VAL A 30 10.46 -0.54 -0.78
C VAL A 30 10.57 -1.78 -1.66
N ASN A 31 11.52 -2.64 -1.34
CA ASN A 31 11.72 -3.86 -2.10
C ASN A 31 10.48 -4.73 -2.03
N LYS A 32 10.02 -5.23 -3.17
CA LYS A 32 8.80 -6.04 -3.18
C LYS A 32 8.92 -7.30 -2.33
N ARG A 33 10.11 -7.76 -2.06
CA ARG A 33 10.32 -8.89 -1.15
C ARG A 33 9.86 -8.59 0.27
N ASN A 34 9.85 -7.32 0.64
CA ASN A 34 9.45 -6.90 1.98
C ASN A 34 7.97 -6.56 2.06
N ILE A 35 7.24 -6.77 0.98
CA ILE A 35 5.80 -6.52 0.96
C ILE A 35 5.08 -7.85 1.01
N ASP A 36 4.35 -8.05 2.10
CA ASP A 36 3.68 -9.33 2.37
C ASP A 36 2.17 -9.16 2.45
N ASP A 37 1.49 -10.29 2.55
CA ASP A 37 0.03 -10.33 2.79
C ASP A 37 -0.75 -9.46 1.82
N VAL A 38 -0.35 -9.48 0.57
CA VAL A 38 -1.02 -8.69 -0.45
C VAL A 38 -2.38 -9.31 -0.77
N LYS A 39 -3.41 -8.48 -0.73
CA LYS A 39 -4.75 -8.93 -1.05
C LYS A 39 -5.42 -7.87 -1.90
N VAL A 40 -5.67 -8.18 -3.16
CA VAL A 40 -6.26 -7.23 -4.10
C VAL A 40 -7.76 -7.50 -4.19
N MET A 41 -8.55 -6.50 -3.82
CA MET A 41 -10.00 -6.58 -3.90
C MET A 41 -10.49 -5.80 -5.13
N ASP A 42 -11.78 -5.62 -5.27
CA ASP A 42 -12.32 -4.96 -6.44
C ASP A 42 -11.88 -3.51 -6.57
N SER A 43 -12.08 -2.72 -5.52
CA SER A 43 -11.79 -1.29 -5.58
C SER A 43 -10.75 -0.83 -4.58
N PHE A 44 -10.17 -1.75 -3.81
CA PHE A 44 -9.15 -1.43 -2.83
C PHE A 44 -8.29 -2.66 -2.60
N SER A 45 -7.19 -2.48 -1.87
CA SER A 45 -6.28 -3.59 -1.60
C SER A 45 -5.62 -3.41 -0.25
N PHE A 46 -5.02 -4.49 0.23
CA PHE A 46 -4.26 -4.48 1.48
C PHE A 46 -2.88 -5.05 1.23
N PHE A 47 -1.93 -4.58 2.01
CA PHE A 47 -0.58 -5.16 1.98
C PHE A 47 0.09 -4.87 3.32
N ALA A 48 1.15 -5.58 3.60
CA ALA A 48 1.90 -5.39 4.85
C ALA A 48 3.36 -5.13 4.54
N VAL A 49 3.96 -4.23 5.31
CA VAL A 49 5.38 -3.90 5.19
C VAL A 49 5.97 -3.85 6.59
N PRO A 50 7.30 -4.00 6.72
CA PRO A 50 7.92 -3.84 8.04
C PRO A 50 7.59 -2.49 8.64
N TYR A 51 7.51 -2.45 9.97
CA TYR A 51 7.18 -1.20 10.66
C TYR A 51 8.05 -0.03 10.23
N GLU A 52 9.33 -0.28 10.08
CA GLU A 52 10.25 0.81 9.74
C GLU A 52 10.01 1.31 8.32
N GLU A 53 9.37 0.51 7.47
CA GLU A 53 9.06 0.95 6.11
C GLU A 53 7.68 1.60 6.04
N ALA A 54 6.80 1.27 6.97
CA ALA A 54 5.42 1.76 6.92
C ALA A 54 5.33 3.27 6.96
N GLU A 55 6.11 3.90 7.84
CA GLU A 55 6.11 5.36 7.94
C GLU A 55 6.54 6.00 6.63
N LYS A 56 7.57 5.44 6.03
CA LYS A 56 8.08 5.94 4.76
C LYS A 56 7.02 5.85 3.67
N VAL A 57 6.36 4.72 3.58
CA VAL A 57 5.32 4.50 2.59
C VAL A 57 4.19 5.51 2.76
N LEU A 58 3.72 5.65 3.99
CA LEU A 58 2.61 6.55 4.28
C LEU A 58 2.99 8.00 3.95
N LYS A 59 4.20 8.38 4.29
CA LYS A 59 4.67 9.74 4.05
C LYS A 59 4.76 10.04 2.55
N ILE A 60 5.29 9.11 1.79
CA ILE A 60 5.42 9.30 0.35
C ILE A 60 4.05 9.52 -0.30
N PHE A 61 3.09 8.67 0.04
CA PHE A 61 1.76 8.81 -0.54
C PHE A 61 1.05 10.06 -0.05
N GLN A 62 1.31 10.46 1.18
CA GLN A 62 0.75 11.69 1.72
C GLN A 62 1.24 12.90 0.94
N GLN A 63 2.54 12.91 0.64
CA GLN A 63 3.13 14.00 -0.13
C GLN A 63 2.58 14.05 -1.56
N LYS A 64 2.39 12.88 -2.15
CA LYS A 64 1.86 12.81 -3.50
C LYS A 64 0.40 13.22 -3.59
N SER A 65 -0.32 13.14 -2.51
CA SER A 65 -1.74 13.48 -2.51
C SER A 65 -1.99 14.99 -2.58
N GLY A 66 -0.98 15.79 -2.26
CA GLY A 66 -1.11 17.24 -2.39
C GLY A 66 -2.19 17.85 -1.52
N GLY A 67 -2.36 17.32 -0.32
CA GLY A 67 -3.37 17.84 0.60
C GLY A 67 -4.71 17.16 0.50
N LYS A 68 -4.88 16.30 -0.47
CA LYS A 68 -6.10 15.50 -0.57
C LYS A 68 -5.94 14.23 0.24
N LYS A 69 -7.02 13.47 0.31
CA LYS A 69 -6.97 12.20 1.01
C LYS A 69 -5.90 11.30 0.39
N SER A 70 -5.06 10.74 1.23
CA SER A 70 -3.98 9.89 0.76
C SER A 70 -4.51 8.60 0.16
N LEU A 71 -3.85 8.13 -0.89
CA LEU A 71 -4.21 6.89 -1.53
C LEU A 71 -3.97 5.70 -0.60
N VAL A 72 -2.94 5.81 0.24
CA VAL A 72 -2.56 4.75 1.16
C VAL A 72 -2.73 5.22 2.59
N SER A 73 -3.28 4.36 3.44
CA SER A 73 -3.45 4.67 4.85
C SER A 73 -3.29 3.38 5.64
N ARG A 74 -3.25 3.50 6.98
CA ARG A 74 -3.17 2.32 7.81
C ARG A 74 -4.50 1.58 7.76
N ALA A 75 -4.42 0.26 7.61
CA ALA A 75 -5.61 -0.56 7.66
C ALA A 75 -6.10 -0.61 9.09
N LYS A 76 -7.39 -0.44 9.29
CA LYS A 76 -7.95 -0.49 10.63
C LYS A 76 -7.97 -1.90 11.15
N ALA A 77 -7.66 -2.04 12.42
CA ALA A 77 -7.70 -3.35 13.03
C ALA A 77 -9.13 -3.85 13.05
N LYS A 78 -9.27 -5.12 12.78
CA LYS A 78 -10.56 -5.76 12.84
C LYS A 78 -10.89 -6.13 14.26
N LYS A 79 -12.09 -5.94 14.67
CA LYS A 79 -12.44 -6.28 16.05
C LYS A 79 -13.51 -7.30 16.13
#